data_ac1407c6c5e06ed65b6bb29455dcbe0c
#
_entry.id   ac1407c6c5e06ed65b6bb29455dcbe0c
#
_cell.length_a   1.000
_cell.length_b   1.000
_cell.length_c   1.000
_cell.angle_alpha   90.00
_cell.angle_beta   90.00
_cell.angle_gamma   90.00
#
_symmetry.space_group_name_H-M   'P 1'
#
loop_
_entity.id
_entity.type
_entity.pdbx_description
1 polymer ?
#
loop_
_entity_poly.entity_id
_entity_poly.type
_entity_poly.pdbx_seq_one_letter_code
_entity_poly.pdbx_strand_id
1 'polypeptide(L)'
;MQNASGRRRFLRLAGLGAGALLLAGALPDKIARAAEKTVPPPKPQNAISPDKALQRLMEGNQRYVAGTSTTHDFKDEREALVSGQNPFVAVLGCSDSRIAPEYAFDTARGDLFAIRVAGNFVTDEGLASLEYAVAVLGAPLILVLGHESCGAIDAGIKAVKDRTVFPGHIPKLTEALKPSIEKVLTLPGSLIENATAQNVKDSVERLKHASPLLTDALGKGTLKIVGGVYRLATGNVDLIT
;
A
#
# COMPACT_ATOMS: atom_id res chain seq x y z
N MET A 1 -6.32 -57.17 -9.67
CA MET A 1 -5.28 -57.83 -8.84
C MET A 1 -4.58 -56.69 -8.14
N GLN A 2 -5.00 -56.43 -6.91
CA GLN A 2 -4.28 -56.60 -5.64
C GLN A 2 -3.11 -55.61 -5.52
N ASN A 3 -2.94 -54.76 -4.52
CA ASN A 3 -3.27 -54.91 -3.11
C ASN A 3 -3.27 -53.55 -2.41
N ALA A 4 -4.26 -53.37 -1.58
CA ALA A 4 -4.28 -52.39 -0.49
C ALA A 4 -3.45 -52.95 0.69
N SER A 5 -2.76 -52.08 1.43
CA SER A 5 -2.68 -52.16 2.90
C SER A 5 -1.61 -51.22 3.46
N GLY A 6 -1.98 -50.47 4.48
CA GLY A 6 -1.05 -49.63 5.25
C GLY A 6 -1.71 -48.54 6.10
N ARG A 7 -3.01 -48.59 6.34
CA ARG A 7 -3.63 -47.85 7.45
C ARG A 7 -3.77 -48.74 8.68
N ARG A 8 -3.50 -48.16 9.86
CA ARG A 8 -3.76 -48.61 11.22
C ARG A 8 -2.56 -49.15 11.97
N ARG A 9 -2.03 -48.27 12.85
CA ARG A 9 -1.72 -48.58 14.24
C ARG A 9 -1.10 -47.35 14.89
N PHE A 10 -1.87 -46.64 15.69
CA PHE A 10 -1.48 -46.14 17.01
C PHE A 10 -2.70 -45.54 17.70
N LEU A 11 -3.45 -46.37 18.33
CA LEU A 11 -4.37 -46.04 19.40
C LEU A 11 -4.17 -47.11 20.48
N ARG A 12 -3.73 -46.67 21.63
CA ARG A 12 -4.03 -47.16 22.98
C ARG A 12 -2.82 -47.01 23.88
N LEU A 13 -2.94 -46.08 24.82
CA LEU A 13 -2.72 -46.37 26.22
C LEU A 13 -3.32 -45.22 27.04
N ALA A 14 -4.41 -45.58 27.70
CA ALA A 14 -5.02 -44.80 28.78
C ALA A 14 -4.26 -45.09 30.07
N GLY A 15 -4.15 -44.09 30.92
CA GLY A 15 -3.62 -44.25 32.27
C GLY A 15 -3.83 -43.04 33.14
N LEU A 16 -4.76 -43.11 34.03
CA LEU A 16 -5.21 -42.26 35.11
C LEU A 16 -4.09 -41.55 35.91
N GLY A 17 -4.35 -40.27 36.28
CA GLY A 17 -3.62 -39.59 37.34
C GLY A 17 -4.21 -38.19 37.61
N ALA A 18 -5.09 -38.10 38.59
CA ALA A 18 -5.63 -36.85 39.09
C ALA A 18 -4.53 -36.06 39.84
N GLY A 19 -4.46 -34.75 39.57
CA GLY A 19 -3.61 -33.82 40.29
C GLY A 19 -3.89 -32.38 39.86
N ALA A 20 -4.85 -31.74 40.54
CA ALA A 20 -5.10 -30.31 40.38
C ALA A 20 -3.91 -29.51 40.92
N LEU A 21 -3.21 -28.80 40.05
CA LEU A 21 -2.36 -27.69 40.41
C LEU A 21 -2.71 -26.50 39.53
N LEU A 22 -3.26 -25.47 40.17
CA LEU A 22 -3.43 -24.12 39.63
C LEU A 22 -2.03 -23.58 39.25
N LEU A 23 -1.71 -23.58 37.97
CA LEU A 23 -0.59 -22.83 37.45
C LEU A 23 -1.19 -21.67 36.62
N ALA A 24 -1.15 -20.49 37.22
CA ALA A 24 -1.27 -19.24 36.49
C ALA A 24 -0.15 -19.24 35.45
N GLY A 25 -0.47 -19.72 34.23
CA GLY A 25 0.43 -19.72 33.10
C GLY A 25 0.60 -18.30 32.59
N ALA A 26 1.72 -17.68 32.93
CA ALA A 26 2.22 -16.54 32.17
C ALA A 26 2.30 -16.95 30.70
N LEU A 27 1.55 -16.28 29.85
CA LEU A 27 1.71 -16.38 28.39
C LEU A 27 3.16 -16.05 28.05
N PRO A 28 3.83 -16.85 27.24
CA PRO A 28 5.25 -16.65 27.03
C PRO A 28 5.50 -15.36 26.26
N ASP A 29 6.34 -14.52 26.83
CA ASP A 29 6.99 -13.30 26.28
C ASP A 29 7.72 -13.49 24.95
N LYS A 30 7.44 -14.54 24.19
CA LYS A 30 8.13 -14.84 22.95
C LYS A 30 7.62 -14.03 21.74
N ILE A 31 6.44 -13.42 21.83
CA ILE A 31 5.93 -12.55 20.77
C ILE A 31 6.48 -11.12 20.89
N ALA A 32 6.75 -10.66 22.09
CA ALA A 32 7.37 -9.35 22.32
C ALA A 32 8.87 -9.32 21.98
N ARG A 33 9.55 -10.45 21.98
CA ARG A 33 11.01 -10.53 21.76
C ARG A 33 11.44 -10.59 20.29
N ALA A 34 10.51 -10.77 19.36
CA ALA A 34 10.81 -10.69 17.92
C ALA A 34 11.00 -9.26 17.41
N ALA A 35 10.62 -8.25 18.21
CA ALA A 35 10.80 -6.83 17.89
C ALA A 35 12.15 -6.25 18.32
N GLU A 36 13.02 -7.01 18.99
CA GLU A 36 14.16 -6.45 19.71
C GLU A 36 15.54 -6.63 19.06
N LYS A 37 15.59 -6.97 17.78
CA LYS A 37 16.84 -6.87 16.96
C LYS A 37 16.52 -6.42 15.57
N THR A 38 15.97 -5.24 15.42
CA THR A 38 16.03 -4.55 14.13
C THR A 38 17.45 -4.05 13.96
N VAL A 39 18.20 -4.67 13.05
CA VAL A 39 19.40 -4.05 12.48
C VAL A 39 18.97 -2.64 12.04
N PRO A 40 19.69 -1.58 12.43
CA PRO A 40 19.29 -0.23 12.04
C PRO A 40 19.13 -0.19 10.52
N PRO A 41 18.09 0.50 10.04
CA PRO A 41 17.83 0.56 8.61
C PRO A 41 19.06 1.14 7.87
N PRO A 42 19.38 0.62 6.70
CA PRO A 42 20.59 0.98 5.97
C PRO A 42 20.64 2.46 5.54
N LYS A 43 19.51 3.17 5.62
CA LYS A 43 19.39 4.59 5.25
C LYS A 43 18.76 5.40 6.39
N PRO A 44 19.53 5.81 7.41
CA PRO A 44 19.01 6.60 8.54
C PRO A 44 18.43 7.94 8.11
N GLN A 45 18.82 8.50 6.96
CA GLN A 45 18.27 9.73 6.39
C GLN A 45 16.77 9.63 6.02
N ASN A 46 16.18 8.44 6.01
CA ASN A 46 14.73 8.25 5.77
C ASN A 46 13.90 8.39 7.05
N ALA A 47 14.52 8.50 8.22
CA ALA A 47 13.85 8.89 9.47
C ALA A 47 13.63 10.40 9.51
N ILE A 48 12.65 10.88 8.77
CA ILE A 48 12.33 12.31 8.55
C ILE A 48 10.87 12.60 8.92
N SER A 49 10.54 13.88 9.12
CA SER A 49 9.15 14.29 9.38
C SER A 49 8.24 14.07 8.15
N PRO A 50 6.92 13.93 8.35
CA PRO A 50 5.97 13.78 7.24
C PRO A 50 6.06 14.90 6.19
N ASP A 51 6.28 16.15 6.62
CA ASP A 51 6.43 17.29 5.69
C ASP A 51 7.71 17.20 4.87
N LYS A 52 8.81 16.81 5.50
CA LYS A 52 10.08 16.59 4.78
C LYS A 52 9.98 15.40 3.82
N ALA A 53 9.24 14.36 4.19
CA ALA A 53 8.98 13.23 3.31
C ALA A 53 8.21 13.66 2.05
N LEU A 54 7.15 14.47 2.23
CA LEU A 54 6.39 15.01 1.11
C LEU A 54 7.24 15.94 0.24
N GLN A 55 8.00 16.83 0.84
CA GLN A 55 8.91 17.72 0.12
C GLN A 55 9.91 16.91 -0.73
N ARG A 56 10.59 15.94 -0.13
CA ARG A 56 11.54 15.05 -0.82
C ARG A 56 10.90 14.31 -1.99
N LEU A 57 9.67 13.80 -1.78
CA LEU A 57 8.92 13.09 -2.81
C LEU A 57 8.64 14.01 -4.02
N MET A 58 8.16 15.23 -3.77
CA MET A 58 7.84 16.19 -4.84
C MET A 58 9.08 16.74 -5.54
N GLU A 59 10.19 16.94 -4.84
CA GLU A 59 11.48 17.28 -5.44
C GLU A 59 11.98 16.16 -6.37
N GLY A 60 11.74 14.89 -6.02
CA GLY A 60 12.02 13.75 -6.89
C GLY A 60 11.18 13.79 -8.16
N ASN A 61 9.88 14.09 -8.05
CA ASN A 61 9.01 14.25 -9.22
C ASN A 61 9.47 15.40 -10.12
N GLN A 62 9.92 16.51 -9.55
CA GLN A 62 10.47 17.63 -10.34
C GLN A 62 11.73 17.21 -11.13
N ARG A 63 12.64 16.41 -10.53
CA ARG A 63 13.79 15.88 -11.25
C ARG A 63 13.39 14.94 -12.39
N TYR A 64 12.42 14.07 -12.15
CA TYR A 64 11.87 13.18 -13.16
C TYR A 64 11.29 13.95 -14.35
N VAL A 65 10.43 14.95 -14.08
CA VAL A 65 9.84 15.83 -15.11
C VAL A 65 10.92 16.60 -15.89
N ALA A 66 11.94 17.07 -15.21
CA ALA A 66 13.06 17.81 -15.84
C ALA A 66 14.05 16.90 -16.59
N GLY A 67 13.90 15.57 -16.53
CA GLY A 67 14.86 14.63 -17.13
C GLY A 67 16.23 14.62 -16.46
N THR A 68 16.30 15.01 -15.19
CA THR A 68 17.53 15.08 -14.39
C THR A 68 17.56 14.06 -13.25
N SER A 69 16.93 12.90 -13.51
CA SER A 69 16.86 11.81 -12.53
C SER A 69 18.23 11.34 -12.06
N THR A 70 18.28 10.91 -10.81
CA THR A 70 19.49 10.44 -10.16
C THR A 70 19.99 9.14 -10.80
N THR A 71 21.30 9.03 -11.00
CA THR A 71 21.91 7.76 -11.42
C THR A 71 22.03 6.84 -10.20
N HIS A 72 21.50 5.60 -10.33
CA HIS A 72 21.51 4.60 -9.28
C HIS A 72 22.54 3.51 -9.55
N ASP A 73 23.36 3.18 -8.55
CA ASP A 73 24.15 1.95 -8.56
C ASP A 73 23.33 0.82 -7.90
N PHE A 74 22.64 0.07 -8.73
CA PHE A 74 21.76 -1.00 -8.27
C PHE A 74 22.50 -2.15 -7.56
N LYS A 75 23.81 -2.30 -7.78
CA LYS A 75 24.60 -3.33 -7.10
C LYS A 75 24.85 -2.93 -5.65
N ASP A 76 25.39 -1.75 -5.44
CA ASP A 76 25.71 -1.24 -4.10
C ASP A 76 24.42 -1.02 -3.28
N GLU A 77 23.38 -0.47 -3.89
CA GLU A 77 22.08 -0.33 -3.24
C GLU A 77 21.51 -1.68 -2.78
N ARG A 78 21.63 -2.72 -3.60
CA ARG A 78 21.16 -4.06 -3.26
C ARG A 78 21.88 -4.64 -2.07
N GLU A 79 23.21 -4.52 -2.03
CA GLU A 79 24.04 -5.01 -0.93
C GLU A 79 23.67 -4.32 0.39
N ALA A 80 23.51 -2.99 0.36
CA ALA A 80 23.12 -2.20 1.53
C ALA A 80 21.74 -2.55 2.09
N LEU A 81 20.83 -3.12 1.26
CA LEU A 81 19.46 -3.41 1.62
C LEU A 81 19.21 -4.87 2.01
N VAL A 82 20.24 -5.73 2.03
CA VAL A 82 20.08 -7.15 2.40
C VAL A 82 19.52 -7.31 3.82
N SER A 83 19.93 -6.46 4.76
CA SER A 83 19.53 -6.54 6.16
C SER A 83 18.24 -5.79 6.53
N GLY A 84 17.67 -5.01 5.61
CA GLY A 84 16.45 -4.25 5.89
C GLY A 84 16.12 -3.20 4.84
N GLN A 85 14.97 -2.55 5.06
CA GLN A 85 14.48 -1.42 4.25
C GLN A 85 14.05 -0.28 5.18
N ASN A 86 14.10 0.95 4.69
CA ASN A 86 13.71 2.13 5.45
C ASN A 86 12.98 3.13 4.53
N PRO A 87 11.75 2.82 4.08
CA PRO A 87 11.02 3.69 3.17
C PRO A 87 10.59 4.98 3.89
N PHE A 88 10.72 6.11 3.20
CA PHE A 88 10.18 7.39 3.68
C PHE A 88 8.75 7.65 3.19
N VAL A 89 8.23 6.82 2.29
CA VAL A 89 6.87 6.91 1.74
C VAL A 89 6.32 5.53 1.41
N ALA A 90 5.02 5.34 1.67
CA ALA A 90 4.23 4.25 1.12
C ALA A 90 3.28 4.83 0.05
N VAL A 91 3.22 4.19 -1.12
CA VAL A 91 2.39 4.65 -2.25
C VAL A 91 1.34 3.59 -2.57
N LEU A 92 0.06 3.98 -2.51
CA LEU A 92 -1.05 3.22 -3.06
C LEU A 92 -1.31 3.71 -4.49
N GLY A 93 -0.82 2.97 -5.48
CA GLY A 93 -0.90 3.35 -6.89
C GLY A 93 -1.68 2.36 -7.76
N CYS A 94 -1.89 2.74 -9.02
CA CYS A 94 -2.47 1.86 -10.02
C CYS A 94 -1.44 0.83 -10.51
N SER A 95 -1.94 -0.37 -10.93
CA SER A 95 -1.15 -1.39 -11.62
C SER A 95 -0.80 -1.04 -13.06
N ASP A 96 -1.22 0.12 -13.58
CA ASP A 96 -0.96 0.57 -14.94
C ASP A 96 0.54 0.55 -15.26
N SER A 97 0.91 -0.10 -16.36
CA SER A 97 2.32 -0.32 -16.74
C SER A 97 3.07 0.95 -17.15
N ARG A 98 2.34 2.04 -17.43
CA ARG A 98 2.91 3.35 -17.81
C ARG A 98 3.43 4.14 -16.62
N ILE A 99 3.12 3.67 -15.38
CA ILE A 99 3.49 4.37 -14.15
C ILE A 99 4.26 3.41 -13.26
N ALA A 100 5.46 3.83 -12.88
CA ALA A 100 6.22 3.23 -11.79
C ALA A 100 6.48 4.34 -10.79
N PRO A 101 5.90 4.29 -9.58
CA PRO A 101 6.07 5.34 -8.59
C PRO A 101 7.53 5.63 -8.28
N GLU A 102 8.38 4.60 -8.28
CA GLU A 102 9.81 4.73 -8.04
C GLU A 102 10.48 5.65 -9.07
N TYR A 103 10.09 5.55 -10.35
CA TYR A 103 10.63 6.44 -11.40
C TYR A 103 9.97 7.82 -11.34
N ALA A 104 8.65 7.87 -11.17
CA ALA A 104 7.91 9.13 -11.13
C ALA A 104 8.39 10.07 -10.00
N PHE A 105 8.94 9.51 -8.93
CA PHE A 105 9.47 10.26 -7.81
C PHE A 105 11.00 10.16 -7.65
N ASP A 106 11.70 9.65 -8.65
CA ASP A 106 13.16 9.55 -8.66
C ASP A 106 13.72 9.03 -7.32
N THR A 107 13.16 7.90 -6.85
CA THR A 107 13.51 7.28 -5.58
C THR A 107 14.47 6.12 -5.79
N ALA A 108 15.40 5.94 -4.83
CA ALA A 108 16.29 4.79 -4.81
C ALA A 108 15.55 3.54 -4.24
N ARG A 109 16.16 2.38 -4.42
CA ARG A 109 15.69 1.13 -3.81
C ARG A 109 15.59 1.28 -2.30
N GLY A 110 14.49 0.76 -1.71
CA GLY A 110 14.23 0.82 -0.27
C GLY A 110 13.70 2.16 0.25
N ASP A 111 13.56 3.18 -0.60
CA ASP A 111 13.02 4.50 -0.25
C ASP A 111 11.49 4.55 -0.29
N LEU A 112 10.87 3.76 -1.16
CA LEU A 112 9.44 3.76 -1.42
C LEU A 112 8.87 2.36 -1.24
N PHE A 113 7.76 2.26 -0.51
CA PHE A 113 7.00 1.02 -0.32
C PHE A 113 5.75 1.06 -1.21
N ALA A 114 5.73 0.24 -2.26
CA ALA A 114 4.68 0.28 -3.29
C ALA A 114 3.58 -0.75 -3.05
N ILE A 115 2.34 -0.28 -3.01
CA ILE A 115 1.13 -1.09 -3.06
C ILE A 115 0.40 -0.75 -4.37
N ARG A 116 0.07 -1.74 -5.21
CA ARG A 116 -0.51 -1.49 -6.53
C ARG A 116 -1.72 -2.38 -6.78
N VAL A 117 -2.83 -1.72 -7.14
CA VAL A 117 -4.07 -2.36 -7.59
C VAL A 117 -4.66 -1.54 -8.74
N ALA A 118 -5.23 -2.20 -9.75
CA ALA A 118 -5.85 -1.48 -10.86
C ALA A 118 -6.95 -0.53 -10.36
N GLY A 119 -6.78 0.78 -10.59
CA GLY A 119 -7.66 1.82 -10.07
C GLY A 119 -7.31 2.34 -8.67
N ASN A 120 -6.18 2.00 -8.12
CA ASN A 120 -5.59 2.56 -6.87
C ASN A 120 -6.59 2.78 -5.70
N PHE A 121 -7.59 1.90 -5.54
CA PHE A 121 -8.51 1.93 -4.40
C PHE A 121 -7.98 1.09 -3.23
N VAL A 122 -8.47 1.37 -2.02
CA VAL A 122 -8.05 0.66 -0.81
C VAL A 122 -8.69 -0.72 -0.76
N THR A 123 -7.87 -1.78 -0.66
CA THR A 123 -8.28 -3.15 -0.35
C THR A 123 -7.84 -3.51 1.06
N ASP A 124 -8.35 -4.62 1.62
CA ASP A 124 -7.96 -5.04 2.97
C ASP A 124 -6.47 -5.43 3.03
N GLU A 125 -5.96 -6.12 2.01
CA GLU A 125 -4.53 -6.45 1.90
C GLU A 125 -3.66 -5.21 1.66
N GLY A 126 -4.18 -4.26 0.88
CA GLY A 126 -3.54 -2.95 0.67
C GLY A 126 -3.47 -2.15 1.95
N LEU A 127 -4.56 -2.12 2.73
CA LEU A 127 -4.60 -1.47 4.04
C LEU A 127 -3.60 -2.11 5.00
N ALA A 128 -3.60 -3.44 5.14
CA ALA A 128 -2.66 -4.15 5.99
C ALA A 128 -1.19 -3.87 5.59
N SER A 129 -0.92 -3.75 4.29
CA SER A 129 0.41 -3.38 3.79
C SER A 129 0.80 -1.94 4.13
N LEU A 130 -0.14 -1.00 4.07
CA LEU A 130 0.07 0.39 4.48
C LEU A 130 0.30 0.50 6.00
N GLU A 131 -0.48 -0.23 6.78
CA GLU A 131 -0.29 -0.32 8.23
C GLU A 131 1.09 -0.88 8.59
N TYR A 132 1.54 -1.93 7.89
CA TYR A 132 2.88 -2.47 8.05
C TYR A 132 3.96 -1.42 7.72
N ALA A 133 3.80 -0.68 6.63
CA ALA A 133 4.74 0.38 6.27
C ALA A 133 4.84 1.46 7.35
N VAL A 134 3.71 1.86 7.95
CA VAL A 134 3.69 2.88 9.01
C VAL A 134 4.18 2.33 10.35
N ALA A 135 3.61 1.20 10.81
CA ALA A 135 3.85 0.71 12.17
C ALA A 135 5.18 -0.03 12.32
N VAL A 136 5.60 -0.77 11.30
CA VAL A 136 6.79 -1.64 11.36
C VAL A 136 7.99 -0.98 10.70
N LEU A 137 7.80 -0.34 9.54
CA LEU A 137 8.88 0.29 8.80
C LEU A 137 9.04 1.79 9.13
N GLY A 138 8.11 2.40 9.85
CA GLY A 138 8.18 3.80 10.25
C GLY A 138 8.01 4.81 9.12
N ALA A 139 7.35 4.43 8.00
CA ALA A 139 7.11 5.34 6.89
C ALA A 139 6.21 6.51 7.33
N PRO A 140 6.69 7.77 7.25
CA PRO A 140 5.95 8.94 7.75
C PRO A 140 4.93 9.49 6.75
N LEU A 141 4.87 8.95 5.53
CA LEU A 141 4.02 9.46 4.46
C LEU A 141 3.30 8.33 3.74
N ILE A 142 2.00 8.49 3.52
CA ILE A 142 1.23 7.70 2.55
C ILE A 142 0.79 8.62 1.43
N LEU A 143 1.05 8.22 0.18
CA LEU A 143 0.50 8.86 -1.02
C LEU A 143 -0.47 7.92 -1.72
N VAL A 144 -1.71 8.37 -1.94
CA VAL A 144 -2.63 7.74 -2.90
C VAL A 144 -2.41 8.36 -4.27
N LEU A 145 -1.91 7.57 -5.23
CA LEU A 145 -1.52 8.04 -6.55
C LEU A 145 -2.48 7.52 -7.62
N GLY A 146 -3.39 8.36 -8.07
CA GLY A 146 -4.16 8.17 -9.29
C GLY A 146 -3.38 8.61 -10.53
N HIS A 147 -3.96 8.41 -11.72
CA HIS A 147 -3.34 8.85 -12.96
C HIS A 147 -4.36 9.12 -14.05
N GLU A 148 -3.97 9.94 -15.02
CA GLU A 148 -4.76 10.22 -16.21
C GLU A 148 -5.08 8.96 -17.01
N SER A 149 -6.24 8.94 -17.65
CA SER A 149 -6.66 7.88 -18.56
C SER A 149 -6.56 6.48 -17.94
N CYS A 150 -6.96 6.34 -16.69
CA CYS A 150 -6.96 5.07 -15.97
C CYS A 150 -7.98 4.10 -16.55
N GLY A 151 -7.50 2.97 -17.08
CA GLY A 151 -8.37 1.95 -17.70
C GLY A 151 -9.36 1.32 -16.71
N ALA A 152 -9.00 1.21 -15.43
CA ALA A 152 -9.91 0.68 -14.40
C ALA A 152 -11.04 1.68 -14.07
N ILE A 153 -10.73 2.97 -14.04
CA ILE A 153 -11.75 4.04 -13.88
C ILE A 153 -12.68 4.06 -15.09
N ASP A 154 -12.15 3.97 -16.33
CA ASP A 154 -12.94 3.89 -17.55
C ASP A 154 -13.87 2.67 -17.55
N ALA A 155 -13.37 1.51 -17.17
CA ALA A 155 -14.19 0.30 -16.98
C ALA A 155 -15.31 0.51 -15.95
N GLY A 156 -14.99 1.15 -14.82
CA GLY A 156 -15.99 1.52 -13.82
C GLY A 156 -17.06 2.46 -14.35
N ILE A 157 -16.68 3.47 -15.13
CA ILE A 157 -17.62 4.41 -15.77
C ILE A 157 -18.56 3.64 -16.74
N LYS A 158 -18.01 2.75 -17.58
CA LYS A 158 -18.82 1.91 -18.49
C LYS A 158 -19.78 0.99 -17.73
N ALA A 159 -19.33 0.40 -16.63
CA ALA A 159 -20.20 -0.42 -15.78
C ALA A 159 -21.36 0.38 -15.18
N VAL A 160 -21.11 1.62 -14.73
CA VAL A 160 -22.12 2.48 -14.11
C VAL A 160 -23.09 3.07 -15.16
N LYS A 161 -22.55 3.66 -16.24
CA LYS A 161 -23.36 4.37 -17.24
C LYS A 161 -24.03 3.42 -18.24
N ASP A 162 -23.24 2.49 -18.77
CA ASP A 162 -23.67 1.66 -19.90
C ASP A 162 -24.10 0.26 -19.44
N ARG A 163 -24.02 -0.02 -18.14
CA ARG A 163 -24.28 -1.33 -17.54
C ARG A 163 -23.43 -2.44 -18.16
N THR A 164 -22.23 -2.09 -18.59
CA THR A 164 -21.29 -3.05 -19.19
C THR A 164 -20.92 -4.13 -18.18
N VAL A 165 -21.07 -5.39 -18.59
CA VAL A 165 -20.67 -6.55 -17.79
C VAL A 165 -19.29 -7.00 -18.25
N PHE A 166 -18.34 -7.03 -17.31
CA PHE A 166 -16.98 -7.48 -17.56
C PHE A 166 -16.80 -8.95 -17.16
N PRO A 167 -15.89 -9.70 -17.82
CA PRO A 167 -15.66 -11.11 -17.51
C PRO A 167 -14.85 -11.30 -16.22
N GLY A 168 -14.92 -12.52 -15.66
CA GLY A 168 -14.07 -12.98 -14.56
C GLY A 168 -14.25 -12.17 -13.28
N HIS A 169 -13.15 -11.69 -12.71
CA HIS A 169 -13.14 -10.91 -11.47
C HIS A 169 -13.11 -9.39 -11.67
N ILE A 170 -13.13 -8.90 -12.92
CA ILE A 170 -13.14 -7.46 -13.22
C ILE A 170 -14.31 -6.72 -12.56
N PRO A 171 -15.52 -7.30 -12.43
CA PRO A 171 -16.62 -6.66 -11.70
C PRO A 171 -16.26 -6.22 -10.28
N LYS A 172 -15.37 -6.92 -9.57
CA LYS A 172 -14.91 -6.49 -8.24
C LYS A 172 -14.18 -5.14 -8.27
N LEU A 173 -13.43 -4.87 -9.33
CA LEU A 173 -12.75 -3.57 -9.52
C LEU A 173 -13.78 -2.47 -9.79
N THR A 174 -14.72 -2.72 -10.71
CA THR A 174 -15.73 -1.72 -11.09
C THR A 174 -16.69 -1.42 -9.94
N GLU A 175 -17.05 -2.41 -9.13
CA GLU A 175 -17.87 -2.25 -7.92
C GLU A 175 -17.14 -1.40 -6.86
N ALA A 176 -15.83 -1.64 -6.65
CA ALA A 176 -15.04 -0.86 -5.70
C ALA A 176 -14.90 0.62 -6.11
N LEU A 177 -14.86 0.90 -7.41
CA LEU A 177 -14.73 2.26 -7.96
C LEU A 177 -16.08 2.98 -8.11
N LYS A 178 -17.20 2.23 -8.15
CA LYS A 178 -18.54 2.75 -8.37
C LYS A 178 -18.92 3.92 -7.45
N PRO A 179 -18.70 3.88 -6.12
CA PRO A 179 -19.10 4.97 -5.24
C PRO A 179 -18.44 6.32 -5.60
N SER A 180 -17.17 6.31 -6.00
CA SER A 180 -16.46 7.51 -6.42
C SER A 180 -16.95 8.05 -7.76
N ILE A 181 -17.28 7.14 -8.69
CA ILE A 181 -17.81 7.50 -10.01
C ILE A 181 -19.20 8.12 -9.90
N GLU A 182 -20.09 7.53 -9.10
CA GLU A 182 -21.46 8.02 -8.91
C GLU A 182 -21.50 9.45 -8.36
N LYS A 183 -20.57 9.83 -7.50
CA LYS A 183 -20.46 11.20 -6.95
C LYS A 183 -20.21 12.28 -8.01
N VAL A 184 -19.66 11.90 -9.14
CA VAL A 184 -19.18 12.87 -10.16
C VAL A 184 -19.91 12.78 -11.49
N LEU A 185 -20.94 11.92 -11.62
CA LEU A 185 -21.67 11.68 -12.88
C LEU A 185 -22.25 12.96 -13.52
N THR A 186 -22.64 13.92 -12.70
CA THR A 186 -23.28 15.18 -13.13
C THR A 186 -22.35 16.37 -13.11
N LEU A 187 -21.09 16.19 -12.74
CA LEU A 187 -20.13 17.29 -12.72
C LEU A 187 -19.71 17.70 -14.14
N PRO A 188 -19.49 18.98 -14.40
CA PRO A 188 -19.01 19.45 -15.68
C PRO A 188 -17.56 18.99 -15.94
N GLY A 189 -17.17 18.96 -17.22
CA GLY A 189 -15.83 18.59 -17.65
C GLY A 189 -15.65 17.11 -17.97
N SER A 190 -14.44 16.62 -17.86
CA SER A 190 -14.08 15.23 -18.17
C SER A 190 -14.49 14.29 -17.04
N LEU A 191 -15.43 13.39 -17.31
CA LEU A 191 -15.91 12.43 -16.31
C LEU A 191 -14.77 11.52 -15.81
N ILE A 192 -13.86 11.07 -16.67
CA ILE A 192 -12.75 10.21 -16.26
C ILE A 192 -11.77 10.94 -15.35
N GLU A 193 -11.51 12.23 -15.60
CA GLU A 193 -10.66 13.05 -14.72
C GLU A 193 -11.32 13.30 -13.37
N ASN A 194 -12.61 13.67 -13.39
CA ASN A 194 -13.40 13.87 -12.17
C ASN A 194 -13.45 12.58 -11.32
N ALA A 195 -13.70 11.43 -11.96
CA ALA A 195 -13.76 10.14 -11.28
C ALA A 195 -12.40 9.70 -10.74
N THR A 196 -11.32 9.95 -11.48
CA THR A 196 -9.95 9.69 -11.00
C THR A 196 -9.64 10.51 -9.76
N ALA A 197 -9.88 11.82 -9.82
CA ALA A 197 -9.65 12.71 -8.67
C ALA A 197 -10.53 12.35 -7.47
N GLN A 198 -11.81 12.02 -7.71
CA GLN A 198 -12.72 11.62 -6.64
C GLN A 198 -12.30 10.30 -5.97
N ASN A 199 -11.88 9.30 -6.75
CA ASN A 199 -11.39 8.03 -6.22
C ASN A 199 -10.14 8.23 -5.35
N VAL A 200 -9.24 9.12 -5.73
CA VAL A 200 -8.08 9.48 -4.90
C VAL A 200 -8.53 10.12 -3.58
N LYS A 201 -9.44 11.10 -3.63
CA LYS A 201 -9.98 11.76 -2.43
C LYS A 201 -10.67 10.76 -1.49
N ASP A 202 -11.54 9.92 -2.04
CA ASP A 202 -12.28 8.91 -1.27
C ASP A 202 -11.32 7.88 -0.63
N SER A 203 -10.27 7.49 -1.35
CA SER A 203 -9.24 6.58 -0.82
C SER A 203 -8.44 7.23 0.30
N VAL A 204 -8.06 8.51 0.18
CA VAL A 204 -7.41 9.26 1.26
C VAL A 204 -8.30 9.34 2.49
N GLU A 205 -9.57 9.73 2.32
CA GLU A 205 -10.53 9.81 3.45
C GLU A 205 -10.76 8.44 4.10
N ARG A 206 -10.88 7.37 3.30
CA ARG A 206 -10.98 6.01 3.82
C ARG A 206 -9.76 5.66 4.67
N LEU A 207 -8.55 5.95 4.21
CA LEU A 207 -7.32 5.65 4.95
C LEU A 207 -7.21 6.42 6.26
N LYS A 208 -7.64 7.68 6.31
CA LYS A 208 -7.64 8.49 7.55
C LYS A 208 -8.47 7.87 8.67
N HIS A 209 -9.47 7.06 8.32
CA HIS A 209 -10.43 6.47 9.25
C HIS A 209 -10.41 4.92 9.26
N ALA A 210 -9.48 4.29 8.51
CA ALA A 210 -9.51 2.85 8.27
C ALA A 210 -9.19 2.01 9.51
N SER A 211 -8.31 2.51 10.38
CA SER A 211 -7.89 1.77 11.57
C SER A 211 -7.37 2.70 12.67
N PRO A 212 -7.41 2.25 13.93
CA PRO A 212 -6.81 2.98 15.04
C PRO A 212 -5.32 3.28 14.83
N LEU A 213 -4.58 2.38 14.19
CA LEU A 213 -3.15 2.52 13.93
C LEU A 213 -2.84 3.77 13.07
N LEU A 214 -3.53 3.93 11.96
CA LEU A 214 -3.35 5.09 11.08
C LEU A 214 -3.89 6.36 11.71
N THR A 215 -5.06 6.29 12.37
CA THR A 215 -5.68 7.42 13.07
C THR A 215 -4.78 7.96 14.18
N ASP A 216 -4.18 7.07 14.98
CA ASP A 216 -3.25 7.44 16.04
C ASP A 216 -1.97 8.09 15.50
N ALA A 217 -1.41 7.55 14.42
CA ALA A 217 -0.21 8.12 13.78
C ALA A 217 -0.48 9.51 13.21
N LEU A 218 -1.66 9.73 12.60
CA LEU A 218 -2.13 11.03 12.15
C LEU A 218 -2.29 12.00 13.33
N GLY A 219 -2.96 11.58 14.41
CA GLY A 219 -3.18 12.39 15.61
C GLY A 219 -1.89 12.78 16.32
N LYS A 220 -0.86 11.93 16.29
CA LYS A 220 0.48 12.21 16.82
C LYS A 220 1.34 13.07 15.88
N GLY A 221 0.88 13.36 14.67
CA GLY A 221 1.66 14.10 13.67
C GLY A 221 2.89 13.33 13.13
N THR A 222 2.91 12.01 13.30
CA THR A 222 3.99 11.14 12.78
C THR A 222 3.69 10.56 11.40
N LEU A 223 2.46 10.74 10.92
CA LEU A 223 2.00 10.32 9.60
C LEU A 223 1.29 11.48 8.90
N LYS A 224 1.49 11.59 7.59
CA LYS A 224 0.68 12.39 6.67
C LYS A 224 0.12 11.46 5.58
N ILE A 225 -1.14 11.66 5.20
CA ILE A 225 -1.79 10.95 4.08
C ILE A 225 -2.24 12.01 3.07
N VAL A 226 -1.74 11.90 1.86
CA VAL A 226 -2.02 12.83 0.76
C VAL A 226 -2.47 12.08 -0.50
N GLY A 227 -3.14 12.79 -1.40
CA GLY A 227 -3.56 12.29 -2.69
C GLY A 227 -2.99 13.10 -3.85
N GLY A 228 -2.64 12.44 -4.93
CA GLY A 228 -2.15 13.08 -6.15
C GLY A 228 -2.60 12.36 -7.41
N VAL A 229 -2.50 13.05 -8.53
CA VAL A 229 -2.79 12.52 -9.86
C VAL A 229 -1.58 12.71 -10.76
N TYR A 230 -1.06 11.60 -11.28
CA TYR A 230 0.04 11.59 -12.24
C TYR A 230 -0.45 11.93 -13.65
N ARG A 231 0.23 12.86 -14.30
CA ARG A 231 -0.03 13.31 -15.67
C ARG A 231 0.82 12.54 -16.65
N LEU A 232 0.18 11.72 -17.49
CA LEU A 232 0.89 10.84 -18.43
C LEU A 232 1.75 11.59 -19.44
N ALA A 233 1.29 12.76 -19.89
CA ALA A 233 1.99 13.53 -20.91
C ALA A 233 3.24 14.24 -20.40
N THR A 234 3.27 14.62 -19.12
CA THR A 234 4.32 15.46 -18.54
C THR A 234 5.14 14.76 -17.48
N GLY A 235 4.61 13.69 -16.89
CA GLY A 235 5.21 13.04 -15.71
C GLY A 235 4.97 13.79 -14.39
N ASN A 236 4.28 14.94 -14.43
CA ASN A 236 4.00 15.73 -13.23
C ASN A 236 2.98 15.01 -12.33
N VAL A 237 3.10 15.21 -11.02
CA VAL A 237 2.11 14.79 -10.03
C VAL A 237 1.46 16.02 -9.42
N ASP A 238 0.16 16.18 -9.66
CA ASP A 238 -0.65 17.22 -9.04
C ASP A 238 -1.20 16.72 -7.70
N LEU A 239 -0.81 17.33 -6.58
CA LEU A 239 -1.42 17.06 -5.29
C LEU A 239 -2.83 17.65 -5.26
N ILE A 240 -3.80 16.87 -4.78
CA ILE A 240 -5.24 17.24 -4.77
C ILE A 240 -5.90 17.16 -3.39
N THR A 241 -5.16 16.68 -2.38
CA THR A 241 -5.59 16.66 -0.96
C THR A 241 -4.42 16.96 -0.04
#